data_d83e6bbb45509fa3b36a4ff0097c1940
#
_entry.id   d83e6bbb45509fa3b36a4ff0097c1940
#
_cell.length_a   1.000
_cell.length_b   1.000
_cell.length_c   1.000
_cell.angle_alpha   90.00
_cell.angle_beta   90.00
_cell.angle_gamma   90.00
#
_symmetry.space_group_name_H-M   'P 1'
#
loop_
_entity.id
_entity.type
_entity.pdbx_description
1 polymer ?
#
loop_
_entity_poly.entity_id
_entity_poly.type
_entity_poly.pdbx_seq_one_letter_code
_entity_poly.pdbx_strand_id
1 'polypeptide(L)'
;MKKIENHKNNKSDVYVESETKRNDTLDNVSYDFLDKLKVIPYLTDDMVLTVDQVATYYEVTIEAIKTIIKRNRGEFEDDGMVVLTGEDLKDFIAKVCEVQSEPNKISSKTRSLTLVTKRSLLRVGMLLTNSELAKEIRDYLLNIEENTDIDRKSWAIQREVGIRERKRMTSAISRYIPESKHKKFAYPNYTNMIYKIIFGCDAKTLREERKVKTNDALRDSFSETELKKVEEVETIVTGLISMDFTYKQIEEMLKERFIKKIG
;
A
#
# COMPACT_ATOMS: atom_id res chain seq x y z
N MET A 1 21.73 -26.47 -32.26
CA MET A 1 21.99 -25.41 -31.27
C MET A 1 20.74 -25.23 -30.41
N LYS A 2 20.71 -25.78 -29.18
CA LYS A 2 19.59 -25.59 -28.22
C LYS A 2 19.76 -24.22 -27.60
N LYS A 3 18.75 -23.35 -27.74
CA LYS A 3 18.63 -22.12 -26.95
C LYS A 3 18.41 -22.52 -25.50
N ILE A 4 19.38 -22.21 -24.66
CA ILE A 4 19.24 -22.23 -23.21
C ILE A 4 18.45 -20.95 -22.86
N GLU A 5 17.14 -21.09 -22.61
CA GLU A 5 16.36 -20.04 -21.97
C GLU A 5 16.86 -19.89 -20.53
N ASN A 6 17.60 -18.81 -20.29
CA ASN A 6 17.92 -18.35 -18.95
C ASN A 6 16.63 -17.94 -18.25
N HIS A 7 16.01 -18.88 -17.50
CA HIS A 7 15.09 -18.50 -16.43
C HIS A 7 15.92 -17.76 -15.38
N LYS A 8 15.89 -16.44 -15.41
CA LYS A 8 16.23 -15.65 -14.24
C LYS A 8 15.17 -16.00 -13.19
N ASN A 9 15.48 -16.92 -12.28
CA ASN A 9 14.70 -17.12 -11.07
C ASN A 9 14.55 -15.75 -10.41
N ASN A 10 13.36 -15.18 -10.48
CA ASN A 10 13.04 -13.95 -9.80
C ASN A 10 13.00 -14.28 -8.31
N LYS A 11 13.80 -13.61 -7.48
CA LYS A 11 13.84 -13.86 -6.02
C LYS A 11 12.43 -13.87 -5.40
N SER A 12 11.48 -13.15 -5.97
CA SER A 12 10.09 -13.08 -5.49
C SER A 12 9.29 -14.37 -5.73
N ASP A 13 9.76 -15.29 -6.58
CA ASP A 13 9.06 -16.55 -6.87
C ASP A 13 9.12 -17.52 -5.69
N VAL A 14 10.03 -17.30 -4.72
CA VAL A 14 10.10 -18.09 -3.48
C VAL A 14 8.76 -18.12 -2.73
N TYR A 15 7.98 -17.05 -2.76
CA TYR A 15 6.66 -17.02 -2.12
C TYR A 15 5.62 -17.84 -2.86
N VAL A 16 5.75 -17.99 -4.18
CA VAL A 16 4.85 -18.85 -4.98
C VAL A 16 5.11 -20.31 -4.70
N GLU A 17 6.38 -20.69 -4.52
CA GLU A 17 6.83 -22.07 -4.44
C GLU A 17 6.84 -22.64 -3.02
N SER A 18 7.07 -21.82 -1.99
CA SER A 18 7.29 -22.29 -0.61
C SER A 18 6.18 -21.85 0.36
N GLU A 19 5.40 -22.84 0.83
CA GLU A 19 4.39 -22.65 1.88
C GLU A 19 5.02 -22.22 3.21
N THR A 20 6.10 -22.89 3.63
CA THR A 20 6.83 -22.54 4.86
C THR A 20 7.25 -21.07 4.83
N LYS A 21 7.79 -20.60 3.70
CA LYS A 21 8.21 -19.21 3.54
C LYS A 21 7.05 -18.24 3.66
N ARG A 22 5.90 -18.58 3.08
CA ARG A 22 4.68 -17.75 3.21
C ARG A 22 4.24 -17.66 4.67
N ASN A 23 4.17 -18.78 5.37
CA ASN A 23 3.74 -18.83 6.76
C ASN A 23 4.67 -18.02 7.68
N ASP A 24 5.98 -18.24 7.59
CA ASP A 24 6.99 -17.51 8.36
C ASP A 24 6.89 -16.00 8.14
N THR A 25 6.65 -15.57 6.91
CA THR A 25 6.51 -14.15 6.59
C THR A 25 5.21 -13.58 7.14
N LEU A 26 4.08 -14.32 7.01
CA LEU A 26 2.78 -13.89 7.52
C LEU A 26 2.75 -13.78 9.05
N ASP A 27 3.55 -14.57 9.76
CA ASP A 27 3.64 -14.51 11.22
C ASP A 27 4.47 -13.32 11.74
N ASN A 28 5.33 -12.75 10.89
CA ASN A 28 6.30 -11.74 11.28
C ASN A 28 6.08 -10.35 10.64
N VAL A 29 5.10 -10.18 9.75
CA VAL A 29 4.86 -8.92 9.05
C VAL A 29 3.61 -8.21 9.55
N SER A 30 3.66 -6.87 9.66
CA SER A 30 2.44 -6.05 9.84
C SER A 30 1.68 -5.95 8.51
N TYR A 31 0.36 -6.09 8.57
CA TYR A 31 -0.52 -5.99 7.39
C TYR A 31 -0.91 -4.56 7.02
N ASP A 32 -0.52 -3.56 7.81
CA ASP A 32 -0.95 -2.16 7.63
C ASP A 32 -0.48 -1.53 6.33
N PHE A 33 0.62 -2.07 5.76
CA PHE A 33 1.12 -1.61 4.47
C PHE A 33 0.15 -1.91 3.32
N LEU A 34 -0.71 -2.93 3.41
CA LEU A 34 -1.67 -3.26 2.35
C LEU A 34 -2.66 -2.13 2.10
N ASP A 35 -3.16 -1.48 3.15
CA ASP A 35 -4.06 -0.32 3.05
C ASP A 35 -3.36 0.88 2.42
N LYS A 36 -2.05 0.99 2.63
CA LYS A 36 -1.22 2.06 2.06
C LYS A 36 -0.88 1.83 0.59
N LEU A 37 -0.89 0.58 0.12
CA LEU A 37 -0.67 0.25 -1.28
C LEU A 37 -1.85 0.63 -2.16
N LYS A 38 -3.04 0.23 -1.73
CA LYS A 38 -4.31 0.49 -2.38
C LYS A 38 -5.39 0.42 -1.31
N VAL A 39 -6.37 1.31 -1.38
CA VAL A 39 -7.52 1.29 -0.47
C VAL A 39 -8.20 -0.08 -0.53
N ILE A 40 -8.32 -0.73 0.62
CA ILE A 40 -8.99 -2.03 0.72
C ILE A 40 -10.48 -1.78 0.96
N PRO A 41 -11.36 -2.27 0.09
CA PRO A 41 -12.81 -2.09 0.24
C PRO A 41 -13.38 -3.13 1.23
N TYR A 42 -13.15 -2.96 2.52
CA TYR A 42 -13.70 -3.85 3.54
C TYR A 42 -15.23 -3.83 3.56
N LEU A 43 -15.84 -4.97 3.87
CA LEU A 43 -17.30 -5.09 4.01
C LEU A 43 -17.82 -4.67 5.37
N THR A 44 -17.02 -4.84 6.41
CA THR A 44 -17.40 -4.59 7.80
C THR A 44 -16.19 -4.10 8.58
N ASP A 45 -16.44 -3.60 9.82
CA ASP A 45 -15.38 -3.23 10.76
C ASP A 45 -14.46 -4.42 11.12
N ASP A 46 -14.91 -5.66 10.91
CA ASP A 46 -14.11 -6.88 11.10
C ASP A 46 -13.04 -7.08 10.00
N MET A 47 -12.89 -6.12 9.09
CA MET A 47 -11.87 -6.12 8.03
C MET A 47 -11.90 -7.36 7.12
N VAL A 48 -13.08 -7.84 6.77
CA VAL A 48 -13.26 -8.94 5.82
C VAL A 48 -13.63 -8.45 4.42
N LEU A 49 -13.26 -9.24 3.41
CA LEU A 49 -13.50 -8.98 1.99
C LEU A 49 -14.20 -10.17 1.33
N THR A 50 -14.96 -9.89 0.29
CA THR A 50 -15.40 -10.93 -0.63
C THR A 50 -14.31 -11.28 -1.64
N VAL A 51 -14.44 -12.43 -2.30
CA VAL A 51 -13.56 -12.84 -3.41
C VAL A 51 -13.56 -11.81 -4.55
N ASP A 52 -14.71 -11.18 -4.82
CA ASP A 52 -14.84 -10.12 -5.84
C ASP A 52 -14.03 -8.87 -5.48
N GLN A 53 -14.06 -8.48 -4.21
CA GLN A 53 -13.27 -7.35 -3.71
C GLN A 53 -11.76 -7.63 -3.74
N VAL A 54 -11.35 -8.87 -3.42
CA VAL A 54 -9.96 -9.31 -3.56
C VAL A 54 -9.51 -9.27 -5.03
N ALA A 55 -10.36 -9.74 -5.95
CA ALA A 55 -10.09 -9.70 -7.39
C ALA A 55 -9.94 -8.25 -7.89
N THR A 56 -10.81 -7.36 -7.43
CA THR A 56 -10.74 -5.92 -7.74
C THR A 56 -9.48 -5.26 -7.16
N TYR A 57 -9.09 -5.63 -5.93
CA TYR A 57 -7.88 -5.12 -5.29
C TYR A 57 -6.63 -5.46 -6.10
N TYR A 58 -6.48 -6.72 -6.54
CA TYR A 58 -5.32 -7.20 -7.31
C TYR A 58 -5.43 -6.98 -8.82
N GLU A 59 -6.54 -6.42 -9.31
CA GLU A 59 -6.81 -6.17 -10.73
C GLU A 59 -6.73 -7.45 -11.58
N VAL A 60 -7.30 -8.53 -11.06
CA VAL A 60 -7.35 -9.84 -11.69
C VAL A 60 -8.78 -10.36 -11.78
N THR A 61 -8.98 -11.47 -12.52
CA THR A 61 -10.30 -12.10 -12.63
C THR A 61 -10.67 -12.83 -11.33
N ILE A 62 -11.96 -12.87 -11.01
CA ILE A 62 -12.51 -13.60 -9.87
C ILE A 62 -12.10 -15.08 -9.92
N GLU A 63 -12.08 -15.66 -11.12
CA GLU A 63 -11.69 -17.06 -11.32
C GLU A 63 -10.19 -17.31 -10.99
N ALA A 64 -9.32 -16.34 -11.19
CA ALA A 64 -7.93 -16.45 -10.76
C ALA A 64 -7.85 -16.57 -9.23
N ILE A 65 -8.59 -15.74 -8.48
CA ILE A 65 -8.64 -15.80 -7.02
C ILE A 65 -9.23 -17.12 -6.53
N LYS A 66 -10.38 -17.55 -7.10
CA LYS A 66 -11.00 -18.84 -6.76
C LYS A 66 -10.05 -20.02 -6.98
N THR A 67 -9.29 -19.98 -8.07
CA THR A 67 -8.31 -21.02 -8.40
C THR A 67 -7.18 -21.08 -7.36
N ILE A 68 -6.66 -19.93 -6.95
CA ILE A 68 -5.63 -19.83 -5.91
C ILE A 68 -6.16 -20.36 -4.58
N ILE A 69 -7.34 -19.91 -4.15
CA ILE A 69 -7.98 -20.38 -2.92
C ILE A 69 -8.20 -21.90 -2.97
N LYS A 70 -8.71 -22.43 -4.08
CA LYS A 70 -8.97 -23.86 -4.24
C LYS A 70 -7.69 -24.70 -4.14
N ARG A 71 -6.59 -24.24 -4.74
CA ARG A 71 -5.30 -24.95 -4.75
C ARG A 71 -4.61 -24.95 -3.39
N ASN A 72 -4.81 -23.92 -2.61
CA ASN A 72 -4.13 -23.68 -1.32
C ASN A 72 -5.15 -23.59 -0.17
N ARG A 73 -6.23 -24.35 -0.24
CA ARG A 73 -7.40 -24.21 0.64
C ARG A 73 -7.04 -24.26 2.13
N GLY A 74 -6.16 -25.20 2.52
CA GLY A 74 -5.71 -25.34 3.91
C GLY A 74 -5.07 -24.07 4.44
N GLU A 75 -4.16 -23.47 3.68
CA GLU A 75 -3.50 -22.21 4.05
C GLU A 75 -4.50 -21.05 4.25
N PHE A 76 -5.55 -20.97 3.41
CA PHE A 76 -6.57 -19.95 3.54
C PHE A 76 -7.52 -20.17 4.73
N GLU A 77 -7.84 -21.43 5.05
CA GLU A 77 -8.62 -21.79 6.23
C GLU A 77 -7.82 -21.45 7.51
N ASP A 78 -6.54 -21.73 7.54
CA ASP A 78 -5.63 -21.38 8.64
C ASP A 78 -5.49 -19.85 8.81
N ASP A 79 -5.59 -19.08 7.72
CA ASP A 79 -5.61 -17.62 7.75
C ASP A 79 -6.97 -17.03 8.17
N GLY A 80 -7.95 -17.87 8.49
CA GLY A 80 -9.28 -17.43 8.94
C GLY A 80 -10.25 -17.11 7.81
N MET A 81 -10.06 -17.66 6.61
CA MET A 81 -11.07 -17.64 5.55
C MET A 81 -12.31 -18.43 5.97
N VAL A 82 -13.49 -17.87 5.78
CA VAL A 82 -14.78 -18.50 6.14
C VAL A 82 -15.68 -18.56 4.92
N VAL A 83 -16.45 -19.63 4.81
CA VAL A 83 -17.53 -19.76 3.80
C VAL A 83 -18.88 -19.75 4.52
N LEU A 84 -19.62 -18.66 4.36
CA LEU A 84 -20.95 -18.49 4.92
C LEU A 84 -22.01 -19.13 4.02
N THR A 85 -22.95 -19.87 4.62
CA THR A 85 -24.08 -20.49 3.97
C THR A 85 -25.33 -20.42 4.86
N GLY A 86 -26.52 -20.66 4.29
CA GLY A 86 -27.76 -20.80 5.09
C GLY A 86 -28.10 -19.58 5.92
N GLU A 87 -28.27 -19.78 7.24
CA GLU A 87 -28.66 -18.72 8.18
C GLU A 87 -27.51 -17.75 8.45
N ASP A 88 -26.27 -18.25 8.63
CA ASP A 88 -25.09 -17.41 8.86
C ASP A 88 -24.90 -16.39 7.73
N LEU A 89 -25.17 -16.81 6.49
CA LEU A 89 -25.10 -15.90 5.34
C LEU A 89 -26.19 -14.83 5.39
N LYS A 90 -27.41 -15.19 5.79
CA LYS A 90 -28.52 -14.22 5.91
C LYS A 90 -28.24 -13.18 6.99
N ASP A 91 -27.75 -13.63 8.14
CA ASP A 91 -27.42 -12.75 9.26
C ASP A 91 -26.28 -11.81 8.91
N PHE A 92 -25.25 -12.31 8.20
CA PHE A 92 -24.15 -11.49 7.70
C PHE A 92 -24.65 -10.43 6.73
N ILE A 93 -25.46 -10.81 5.74
CA ILE A 93 -26.04 -9.85 4.77
C ILE A 93 -26.88 -8.79 5.48
N ALA A 94 -27.68 -9.15 6.48
CA ALA A 94 -28.47 -8.21 7.25
C ALA A 94 -27.58 -7.18 7.94
N LYS A 95 -26.52 -7.62 8.64
CA LYS A 95 -25.52 -6.73 9.29
C LYS A 95 -24.83 -5.78 8.31
N VAL A 96 -24.40 -6.29 7.13
CA VAL A 96 -23.75 -5.46 6.10
C VAL A 96 -24.70 -4.39 5.57
N CYS A 97 -26.00 -4.73 5.39
CA CYS A 97 -27.01 -3.77 4.91
C CYS A 97 -27.32 -2.68 5.96
N GLU A 98 -27.14 -2.93 7.24
CA GLU A 98 -27.33 -1.92 8.31
C GLU A 98 -26.18 -0.91 8.37
N VAL A 99 -24.94 -1.34 8.03
CA VAL A 99 -23.74 -0.53 8.19
C VAL A 99 -23.43 0.32 6.94
N GLN A 100 -23.84 -0.12 5.75
CA GLN A 100 -23.50 0.55 4.48
C GLN A 100 -24.71 1.24 3.86
N SER A 101 -24.60 2.58 3.67
CA SER A 101 -25.58 3.40 2.97
C SER A 101 -25.63 3.18 1.45
N GLU A 102 -24.60 2.55 0.87
CA GLU A 102 -24.53 2.12 -0.53
C GLU A 102 -24.42 0.59 -0.58
N PRO A 103 -25.31 -0.13 -1.26
CA PRO A 103 -25.27 -1.57 -1.29
C PRO A 103 -24.13 -2.06 -2.19
N ASN A 104 -23.04 -2.51 -1.59
CA ASN A 104 -22.23 -3.56 -2.22
C ASN A 104 -23.15 -4.77 -2.35
N LYS A 105 -23.85 -4.86 -3.49
CA LYS A 105 -25.01 -5.75 -3.70
C LYS A 105 -24.53 -7.20 -3.69
N ILE A 106 -24.47 -7.77 -2.50
CA ILE A 106 -24.49 -9.23 -2.40
C ILE A 106 -25.87 -9.65 -2.95
N SER A 107 -25.86 -10.37 -4.07
CA SER A 107 -27.10 -10.79 -4.72
C SER A 107 -27.97 -11.60 -3.77
N SER A 108 -29.27 -11.32 -3.70
CA SER A 108 -30.24 -12.10 -2.93
C SER A 108 -30.33 -13.59 -3.35
N LYS A 109 -29.75 -13.94 -4.51
CA LYS A 109 -29.65 -15.31 -5.02
C LYS A 109 -28.39 -16.03 -4.55
N THR A 110 -27.47 -15.34 -3.82
CA THR A 110 -26.22 -15.92 -3.30
C THR A 110 -26.56 -17.04 -2.32
N ARG A 111 -26.03 -18.23 -2.54
CA ARG A 111 -26.23 -19.40 -1.67
C ARG A 111 -25.03 -19.66 -0.76
N SER A 112 -23.88 -19.12 -1.10
CA SER A 112 -22.64 -19.18 -0.31
C SER A 112 -21.80 -17.95 -0.57
N LEU A 113 -21.13 -17.45 0.45
CA LEU A 113 -20.24 -16.29 0.38
C LEU A 113 -18.91 -16.63 1.07
N THR A 114 -17.83 -16.52 0.33
CA THR A 114 -16.49 -16.68 0.90
C THR A 114 -15.98 -15.33 1.40
N LEU A 115 -15.65 -15.26 2.69
CA LEU A 115 -15.03 -14.11 3.34
C LEU A 115 -13.54 -14.35 3.52
N VAL A 116 -12.76 -13.36 3.15
CA VAL A 116 -11.30 -13.36 3.13
C VAL A 116 -10.80 -12.34 4.14
N THR A 117 -9.89 -12.74 5.01
CA THR A 117 -9.26 -11.85 6.00
C THR A 117 -8.12 -11.02 5.37
N LYS A 118 -7.61 -10.02 6.10
CA LYS A 118 -6.44 -9.25 5.69
C LYS A 118 -5.18 -10.14 5.55
N ARG A 119 -5.05 -11.15 6.41
CA ARG A 119 -3.98 -12.17 6.32
C ARG A 119 -4.10 -12.98 5.02
N SER A 120 -5.30 -13.47 4.71
CA SER A 120 -5.57 -14.17 3.45
C SER A 120 -5.37 -13.26 2.23
N LEU A 121 -5.70 -11.95 2.31
CA LEU A 121 -5.42 -10.99 1.24
C LEU A 121 -3.93 -10.94 0.92
N LEU A 122 -3.06 -10.86 1.94
CA LEU A 122 -1.62 -10.87 1.74
C LEU A 122 -1.14 -12.20 1.13
N ARG A 123 -1.69 -13.34 1.57
CA ARG A 123 -1.38 -14.65 0.99
C ARG A 123 -1.72 -14.71 -0.51
N VAL A 124 -2.84 -14.12 -0.93
CA VAL A 124 -3.16 -13.98 -2.36
C VAL A 124 -2.05 -13.23 -3.09
N GLY A 125 -1.52 -12.13 -2.55
CA GLY A 125 -0.42 -11.38 -3.13
C GLY A 125 0.86 -12.18 -3.29
N MET A 126 1.14 -13.07 -2.33
CA MET A 126 2.29 -13.99 -2.40
C MET A 126 2.15 -15.04 -3.51
N LEU A 127 0.93 -15.50 -3.78
CA LEU A 127 0.62 -16.58 -4.71
C LEU A 127 0.29 -16.13 -6.14
N LEU A 128 -0.17 -14.89 -6.32
CA LEU A 128 -0.51 -14.35 -7.63
C LEU A 128 0.73 -14.04 -8.47
N THR A 129 0.81 -14.62 -9.67
CA THR A 129 1.93 -14.40 -10.61
C THR A 129 1.63 -13.30 -11.63
N ASN A 130 0.36 -13.06 -11.97
CA ASN A 130 -0.07 -12.20 -13.08
C ASN A 130 -0.68 -10.86 -12.59
N SER A 131 -0.17 -10.27 -11.50
CA SER A 131 -0.61 -8.98 -10.97
C SER A 131 0.61 -8.14 -10.61
N GLU A 132 0.69 -6.92 -11.14
CA GLU A 132 1.76 -5.98 -10.81
C GLU A 132 1.72 -5.62 -9.31
N LEU A 133 0.53 -5.44 -8.74
CA LEU A 133 0.36 -5.18 -7.31
C LEU A 133 0.87 -6.35 -6.45
N ALA A 134 0.58 -7.59 -6.87
CA ALA A 134 1.07 -8.78 -6.18
C ALA A 134 2.60 -8.89 -6.25
N LYS A 135 3.19 -8.54 -7.39
CA LYS A 135 4.65 -8.45 -7.55
C LYS A 135 5.25 -7.39 -6.63
N GLU A 136 4.67 -6.20 -6.59
CA GLU A 136 5.10 -5.14 -5.69
C GLU A 136 5.04 -5.57 -4.21
N ILE A 137 4.02 -6.34 -3.82
CA ILE A 137 3.90 -6.91 -2.48
C ILE A 137 5.04 -7.88 -2.20
N ARG A 138 5.34 -8.81 -3.12
CA ARG A 138 6.44 -9.77 -2.93
C ARG A 138 7.80 -9.09 -2.85
N ASP A 139 8.07 -8.11 -3.71
CA ASP A 139 9.31 -7.33 -3.67
C ASP A 139 9.45 -6.56 -2.35
N TYR A 140 8.34 -5.99 -1.85
CA TYR A 140 8.30 -5.36 -0.54
C TYR A 140 8.64 -6.33 0.60
N LEU A 141 8.05 -7.54 0.61
CA LEU A 141 8.31 -8.56 1.62
C LEU A 141 9.77 -9.02 1.63
N LEU A 142 10.38 -9.19 0.45
CA LEU A 142 11.80 -9.54 0.33
C LEU A 142 12.71 -8.44 0.88
N ASN A 143 12.40 -7.18 0.60
CA ASN A 143 13.17 -6.05 1.11
C ASN A 143 13.13 -5.96 2.65
N ILE A 144 11.98 -6.30 3.26
CA ILE A 144 11.85 -6.38 4.72
C ILE A 144 12.72 -7.51 5.27
N GLU A 145 12.71 -8.66 4.61
CA GLU A 145 13.41 -9.85 5.10
C GLU A 145 14.93 -9.72 5.04
N GLU A 146 15.46 -9.04 4.03
CA GLU A 146 16.91 -8.79 3.92
C GLU A 146 17.46 -7.92 5.07
N ASN A 147 16.56 -7.26 5.84
CA ASN A 147 16.94 -6.44 6.99
C ASN A 147 16.74 -7.24 8.30
N THR A 148 17.80 -7.78 8.83
CA THR A 148 17.79 -8.67 10.01
C THR A 148 17.59 -7.98 11.36
N ASP A 149 17.68 -6.64 11.41
CA ASP A 149 17.55 -5.83 12.63
C ASP A 149 16.14 -5.24 12.72
N ILE A 150 15.47 -5.33 13.88
CA ILE A 150 14.08 -4.87 14.08
C ILE A 150 13.93 -3.39 13.73
N ASP A 151 14.89 -2.56 14.15
CA ASP A 151 14.88 -1.12 13.85
C ASP A 151 15.10 -0.86 12.36
N ARG A 152 15.94 -1.65 11.70
CA ARG A 152 16.15 -1.57 10.25
C ARG A 152 14.95 -2.07 9.47
N LYS A 153 14.25 -3.11 9.94
CA LYS A 153 13.01 -3.59 9.32
C LYS A 153 11.93 -2.52 9.35
N SER A 154 11.70 -1.91 10.50
CA SER A 154 10.73 -0.83 10.67
C SER A 154 11.07 0.38 9.77
N TRP A 155 12.33 0.78 9.73
CA TRP A 155 12.81 1.83 8.84
C TRP A 155 12.61 1.47 7.36
N ALA A 156 12.94 0.24 6.94
CA ALA A 156 12.81 -0.21 5.56
C ALA A 156 11.34 -0.20 5.10
N ILE A 157 10.42 -0.67 5.96
CA ILE A 157 8.97 -0.59 5.73
C ILE A 157 8.56 0.86 5.48
N GLN A 158 8.94 1.75 6.37
CA GLN A 158 8.56 3.16 6.26
C GLN A 158 9.19 3.84 5.04
N ARG A 159 10.38 3.40 4.64
CA ARG A 159 11.07 3.89 3.45
C ARG A 159 10.34 3.49 2.15
N GLU A 160 9.88 2.25 2.04
CA GLU A 160 9.09 1.75 0.91
C GLU A 160 7.73 2.45 0.81
N VAL A 161 7.04 2.63 1.93
CA VAL A 161 5.80 3.40 1.99
C VAL A 161 6.03 4.82 1.46
N GLY A 162 7.09 5.48 1.90
CA GLY A 162 7.45 6.82 1.44
C GLY A 162 7.77 6.91 -0.05
N ILE A 163 8.32 5.86 -0.67
CA ILE A 163 8.53 5.79 -2.12
C ILE A 163 7.18 5.82 -2.86
N ARG A 164 6.18 5.11 -2.36
CA ARG A 164 4.84 5.05 -2.97
C ARG A 164 4.06 6.33 -2.82
N GLU A 165 4.06 6.92 -1.62
CA GLU A 165 3.38 8.22 -1.41
C GLU A 165 4.00 9.30 -2.30
N ARG A 166 5.32 9.27 -2.48
CA ARG A 166 5.97 10.15 -3.44
C ARG A 166 5.54 9.90 -4.88
N LYS A 167 5.38 8.66 -5.30
CA LYS A 167 4.84 8.32 -6.64
C LYS A 167 3.42 8.84 -6.80
N ARG A 168 2.56 8.70 -5.77
CA ARG A 168 1.20 9.23 -5.75
C ARG A 168 1.19 10.75 -5.87
N MET A 169 1.98 11.46 -5.08
CA MET A 169 2.12 12.91 -5.18
C MET A 169 2.61 13.34 -6.56
N THR A 170 3.59 12.66 -7.11
CA THR A 170 4.11 12.92 -8.47
C THR A 170 3.02 12.71 -9.52
N SER A 171 2.22 11.66 -9.39
CA SER A 171 1.08 11.39 -10.29
C SER A 171 -0.01 12.46 -10.15
N ALA A 172 -0.30 12.92 -8.93
CA ALA A 172 -1.25 14.00 -8.70
C ALA A 172 -0.77 15.32 -9.32
N ILE A 173 0.50 15.68 -9.16
CA ILE A 173 1.12 16.84 -9.81
C ILE A 173 0.99 16.71 -11.34
N SER A 174 1.30 15.54 -11.89
CA SER A 174 1.19 15.31 -13.34
C SER A 174 -0.23 15.48 -13.86
N ARG A 175 -1.22 14.96 -13.14
CA ARG A 175 -2.62 14.90 -13.57
C ARG A 175 -3.39 16.23 -13.34
N TYR A 176 -3.21 16.84 -12.19
CA TYR A 176 -4.07 17.96 -11.75
C TYR A 176 -3.42 19.33 -11.89
N ILE A 177 -2.08 19.43 -11.97
CA ILE A 177 -1.43 20.72 -12.22
C ILE A 177 -1.40 21.00 -13.74
N PRO A 178 -1.94 22.16 -14.18
CA PRO A 178 -2.01 22.50 -15.60
C PRO A 178 -0.63 22.50 -16.28
N GLU A 179 -0.61 22.12 -17.56
CA GLU A 179 0.60 22.18 -18.37
C GLU A 179 1.08 23.63 -18.53
N SER A 180 2.34 23.85 -18.18
CA SER A 180 3.00 25.14 -18.32
C SER A 180 4.51 24.97 -18.38
N LYS A 181 5.22 25.99 -18.83
CA LYS A 181 6.70 26.02 -18.83
C LYS A 181 7.28 25.83 -17.41
N HIS A 182 6.50 26.09 -16.39
CA HIS A 182 6.89 26.03 -14.98
C HIS A 182 6.50 24.71 -14.30
N LYS A 183 5.70 23.83 -14.91
CA LYS A 183 5.23 22.56 -14.32
C LYS A 183 6.39 21.68 -13.86
N LYS A 184 7.50 21.66 -14.58
CA LYS A 184 8.71 20.90 -14.19
C LYS A 184 9.27 21.29 -12.82
N PHE A 185 9.01 22.52 -12.37
CA PHE A 185 9.43 23.00 -11.05
C PHE A 185 8.42 22.67 -9.94
N ALA A 186 7.22 22.22 -10.28
CA ALA A 186 6.22 21.83 -9.28
C ALA A 186 6.74 20.68 -8.39
N TYR A 187 7.37 19.67 -8.97
CA TYR A 187 7.90 18.52 -8.25
C TYR A 187 8.90 18.92 -7.13
N PRO A 188 9.99 19.65 -7.44
CA PRO A 188 10.91 20.10 -6.39
C PRO A 188 10.26 21.12 -5.44
N ASN A 189 9.35 21.98 -5.93
CA ASN A 189 8.71 22.98 -5.09
C ASN A 189 7.82 22.35 -4.01
N TYR A 190 6.98 21.38 -4.35
CA TYR A 190 6.18 20.66 -3.36
C TYR A 190 7.06 19.86 -2.38
N THR A 191 8.13 19.24 -2.87
CA THR A 191 9.10 18.56 -1.99
C THR A 191 9.75 19.51 -1.00
N ASN A 192 10.21 20.67 -1.47
CA ASN A 192 10.82 21.68 -0.61
C ASN A 192 9.82 22.29 0.38
N MET A 193 8.56 22.48 -0.01
CA MET A 193 7.49 22.92 0.89
C MET A 193 7.31 21.92 2.04
N ILE A 194 7.22 20.63 1.73
CA ILE A 194 7.07 19.56 2.72
C ILE A 194 8.27 19.57 3.69
N TYR A 195 9.50 19.64 3.17
CA TYR A 195 10.68 19.65 4.01
C TYR A 195 10.77 20.91 4.88
N LYS A 196 10.38 22.07 4.37
CA LYS A 196 10.31 23.30 5.19
C LYS A 196 9.29 23.20 6.32
N ILE A 197 8.17 22.53 6.12
CA ILE A 197 7.16 22.30 7.16
C ILE A 197 7.68 21.34 8.24
N ILE A 198 8.41 20.29 7.86
CA ILE A 198 8.83 19.23 8.79
C ILE A 198 10.17 19.55 9.45
N PHE A 199 11.13 20.04 8.67
CA PHE A 199 12.53 20.22 9.09
C PHE A 199 12.95 21.70 9.21
N GLY A 200 12.09 22.63 8.78
CA GLY A 200 12.41 24.06 8.79
C GLY A 200 13.32 24.52 7.64
N CYS A 201 13.83 23.62 6.81
CA CYS A 201 14.74 23.92 5.70
C CYS A 201 14.38 23.19 4.41
N ASP A 202 14.96 23.59 3.29
CA ASP A 202 14.73 22.92 2.01
C ASP A 202 15.63 21.68 1.81
N ALA A 203 15.39 20.94 0.73
CA ALA A 203 16.11 19.71 0.45
C ALA A 203 17.62 19.92 0.27
N LYS A 204 18.06 21.09 -0.22
CA LYS A 204 19.48 21.39 -0.41
C LYS A 204 20.16 21.59 0.93
N THR A 205 19.63 22.44 1.76
CA THR A 205 20.15 22.73 3.12
C THR A 205 20.18 21.44 3.96
N LEU A 206 19.07 20.67 3.93
CA LEU A 206 18.97 19.41 4.67
C LEU A 206 20.00 18.38 4.21
N ARG A 207 20.33 18.34 2.90
CA ARG A 207 21.37 17.48 2.36
C ARG A 207 22.77 17.88 2.86
N GLU A 208 23.04 19.16 2.91
CA GLU A 208 24.32 19.72 3.41
C GLU A 208 24.48 19.42 4.90
N GLU A 209 23.46 19.68 5.72
CA GLU A 209 23.46 19.42 7.17
C GLU A 209 23.70 17.94 7.49
N ARG A 210 23.07 17.03 6.72
CA ARG A 210 23.20 15.58 6.91
C ARG A 210 24.39 14.96 6.20
N LYS A 211 25.18 15.75 5.49
CA LYS A 211 26.38 15.31 4.74
C LYS A 211 26.06 14.18 3.73
N VAL A 212 24.87 14.22 3.11
CA VAL A 212 24.44 13.23 2.12
C VAL A 212 25.10 13.53 0.78
N LYS A 213 25.78 12.55 0.19
CA LYS A 213 26.44 12.70 -1.13
C LYS A 213 25.40 12.98 -2.23
N THR A 214 25.84 13.64 -3.29
CA THR A 214 24.96 14.08 -4.39
C THR A 214 24.21 12.93 -5.05
N ASN A 215 24.81 11.74 -5.13
CA ASN A 215 24.23 10.57 -5.76
C ASN A 215 23.35 9.72 -4.82
N ASP A 216 23.39 9.99 -3.52
CA ASP A 216 22.61 9.22 -2.55
C ASP A 216 21.22 9.84 -2.35
N ALA A 217 20.21 9.02 -2.10
CA ALA A 217 18.88 9.53 -1.84
C ALA A 217 18.82 10.20 -0.46
N LEU A 218 18.41 11.47 -0.40
CA LEU A 218 18.34 12.23 0.86
C LEU A 218 17.50 11.51 1.93
N ARG A 219 16.42 10.84 1.53
CA ARG A 219 15.51 10.13 2.46
C ARG A 219 16.13 8.91 3.11
N ASP A 220 17.23 8.39 2.58
CA ASP A 220 17.96 7.29 3.23
C ASP A 220 18.68 7.73 4.51
N SER A 221 18.82 9.07 4.71
CA SER A 221 19.33 9.66 5.94
C SER A 221 18.27 9.96 6.99
N PHE A 222 16.99 9.67 6.70
CA PHE A 222 15.88 9.98 7.62
C PHE A 222 15.67 8.83 8.61
N SER A 223 15.35 9.17 9.84
CA SER A 223 14.85 8.20 10.81
C SER A 223 13.45 7.71 10.45
N GLU A 224 13.00 6.60 11.03
CA GLU A 224 11.65 6.08 10.84
C GLU A 224 10.57 7.13 11.17
N THR A 225 10.73 7.84 12.28
CA THR A 225 9.81 8.92 12.70
C THR A 225 9.76 10.07 11.71
N GLU A 226 10.87 10.42 11.10
CA GLU A 226 10.93 11.46 10.07
C GLU A 226 10.28 10.99 8.78
N LEU A 227 10.50 9.73 8.39
CA LEU A 227 9.84 9.13 7.23
C LEU A 227 8.32 9.11 7.39
N LYS A 228 7.79 8.75 8.58
CA LYS A 228 6.35 8.79 8.90
C LYS A 228 5.77 10.20 8.77
N LYS A 229 6.47 11.22 9.27
CA LYS A 229 6.03 12.62 9.14
C LYS A 229 6.01 13.08 7.69
N VAL A 230 7.03 12.72 6.91
CA VAL A 230 7.09 13.05 5.48
C VAL A 230 5.94 12.40 4.73
N GLU A 231 5.65 11.12 4.99
CA GLU A 231 4.52 10.38 4.42
C GLU A 231 3.18 11.06 4.74
N GLU A 232 2.94 11.39 6.01
CA GLU A 232 1.70 12.07 6.44
C GLU A 232 1.48 13.36 5.64
N VAL A 233 2.50 14.20 5.54
CA VAL A 233 2.40 15.48 4.84
C VAL A 233 2.26 15.27 3.32
N GLU A 234 2.96 14.30 2.72
CA GLU A 234 2.82 13.98 1.28
C GLU A 234 1.40 13.49 0.95
N THR A 235 0.80 12.69 1.82
CA THR A 235 -0.59 12.22 1.66
C THR A 235 -1.57 13.39 1.67
N ILE A 236 -1.43 14.32 2.63
CA ILE A 236 -2.27 15.52 2.71
C ILE A 236 -2.09 16.38 1.45
N VAL A 237 -0.87 16.65 1.04
CA VAL A 237 -0.54 17.44 -0.16
C VAL A 237 -1.15 16.80 -1.41
N THR A 238 -1.03 15.48 -1.55
CA THR A 238 -1.62 14.73 -2.67
C THR A 238 -3.13 14.90 -2.74
N GLY A 239 -3.82 14.80 -1.61
CA GLY A 239 -5.26 15.02 -1.50
C GLY A 239 -5.66 16.44 -1.89
N LEU A 240 -4.98 17.44 -1.37
CA LEU A 240 -5.26 18.85 -1.65
C LEU A 240 -5.00 19.21 -3.13
N ILE A 241 -3.94 18.68 -3.75
CA ILE A 241 -3.69 18.83 -5.19
C ILE A 241 -4.85 18.23 -6.00
N SER A 242 -5.34 17.05 -5.59
CA SER A 242 -6.46 16.37 -6.28
C SER A 242 -7.80 17.10 -6.13
N MET A 243 -7.90 17.99 -5.16
CA MET A 243 -9.05 18.87 -4.91
C MET A 243 -8.86 20.28 -5.50
N ASP A 244 -7.91 20.45 -6.41
CA ASP A 244 -7.59 21.70 -7.13
C ASP A 244 -7.14 22.86 -6.23
N PHE A 245 -6.64 22.59 -5.01
CA PHE A 245 -6.04 23.63 -4.19
C PHE A 245 -4.73 24.15 -4.81
N THR A 246 -4.56 25.45 -4.79
CA THR A 246 -3.33 26.08 -5.28
C THR A 246 -2.15 25.85 -4.33
N TYR A 247 -0.93 25.94 -4.85
CA TYR A 247 0.30 25.82 -4.05
C TYR A 247 0.28 26.70 -2.79
N LYS A 248 -0.19 27.95 -2.91
CA LYS A 248 -0.26 28.91 -1.82
C LYS A 248 -1.25 28.50 -0.72
N GLN A 249 -2.42 28.05 -1.12
CA GLN A 249 -3.44 27.55 -0.19
C GLN A 249 -2.94 26.31 0.57
N ILE A 250 -2.31 25.38 -0.14
CA ILE A 250 -1.72 24.17 0.48
C ILE A 250 -0.64 24.58 1.49
N GLU A 251 0.25 25.49 1.13
CA GLU A 251 1.31 25.98 2.02
C GLU A 251 0.74 26.61 3.30
N GLU A 252 -0.29 27.45 3.18
CA GLU A 252 -0.96 28.11 4.30
C GLU A 252 -1.62 27.08 5.23
N MET A 253 -2.37 26.13 4.68
CA MET A 253 -3.02 25.05 5.44
C MET A 253 -2.01 24.18 6.21
N LEU A 254 -0.90 23.84 5.57
CA LEU A 254 0.15 23.05 6.23
C LEU A 254 0.83 23.84 7.34
N LYS A 255 1.13 25.12 7.14
CA LYS A 255 1.70 25.99 8.18
C LYS A 255 0.76 26.11 9.38
N GLU A 256 -0.53 26.26 9.14
CA GLU A 256 -1.53 26.33 10.19
C GLU A 256 -1.62 25.04 11.00
N ARG A 257 -1.62 23.88 10.31
CA ARG A 257 -1.74 22.57 10.96
C ARG A 257 -0.49 22.14 11.73
N PHE A 258 0.69 22.34 11.17
CA PHE A 258 1.93 21.75 11.68
C PHE A 258 2.83 22.75 12.40
N ILE A 259 2.78 24.05 12.11
CA ILE A 259 3.67 25.04 12.72
C ILE A 259 3.00 25.76 13.91
N LYS A 260 1.71 26.12 13.80
CA LYS A 260 0.98 26.79 14.90
C LYS A 260 0.66 25.92 16.12
N LYS A 261 0.90 24.61 16.08
CA LYS A 261 0.73 23.71 17.24
C LYS A 261 1.97 23.64 18.15
N ILE A 262 3.02 24.38 17.86
CA ILE A 262 4.29 24.38 18.62
C ILE A 262 4.46 25.66 19.44
N GLY A 263 3.43 26.52 19.52
CA GLY A 263 3.41 27.75 20.31
C GLY A 263 2.47 27.67 21.51
#